data_49befb28bf675237cd8c2cc067025650
#
_entry.id   49befb28bf675237cd8c2cc067025650
#
_cell.length_a   1.000
_cell.length_b   1.000
_cell.length_c   1.000
_cell.angle_alpha   90.00
_cell.angle_beta   90.00
_cell.angle_gamma   90.00
#
_symmetry.space_group_name_H-M   'P 1'
#
loop_
_entity.id
_entity.type
_entity.pdbx_description
1 polymer ?
#
loop_
_entity_poly.entity_id
_entity_poly.type
_entity_poly.pdbx_seq_one_letter_code
_entity_poly.pdbx_strand_id
1 'polypeptide(L)'
;MSMKHLLFLVLFVCSSCTEPNVKDMLGDDFRLYKHTPAWSLAKAVEDEDTTEISKQVLQMHISVDYRDPKYKQTLLMLATRTNKIESVEKLLALGANPNAHDDSTKYFGESAVLSACRFTGPSSKILALLLKYGGDPNSTACGVKENGLGEIVPMREFALSAAVFSSFEKVKLLVDAGANINYETSTANCAIENCMIHGRMDIMLYLLQKGADYRRKFTEIDIDKPDYPTFEVDILYKLRKCVYPIGSKAYKEKMKVVNFLKRKGLDYWKSPIPSGMYGVIMREIAPKNKADFDYYIKHY
;
A
#
# COMPACT_ATOMS: atom_id res chain seq x y z
N MET A 1 -42.48 -17.45 65.40
CA MET A 1 -42.28 -16.39 64.37
C MET A 1 -41.27 -16.91 63.39
N SER A 2 -41.73 -17.14 62.17
CA SER A 2 -41.00 -17.77 61.09
C SER A 2 -40.19 -16.75 60.29
N MET A 3 -38.90 -16.97 60.18
CA MET A 3 -38.02 -16.20 59.35
C MET A 3 -37.78 -16.93 58.01
N LYS A 4 -38.43 -16.47 56.95
CA LYS A 4 -38.33 -17.05 55.62
C LYS A 4 -36.97 -16.71 55.02
N HIS A 5 -36.19 -17.71 54.72
CA HIS A 5 -34.97 -17.59 53.96
C HIS A 5 -35.31 -17.35 52.47
N LEU A 6 -34.99 -16.15 51.99
CA LEU A 6 -35.11 -15.82 50.58
C LEU A 6 -33.80 -16.25 49.86
N LEU A 7 -33.87 -17.35 49.14
CA LEU A 7 -32.80 -17.87 48.33
C LEU A 7 -32.72 -17.04 47.05
N PHE A 8 -31.73 -16.12 46.93
CA PHE A 8 -31.44 -15.43 45.68
C PHE A 8 -30.70 -16.39 44.73
N LEU A 9 -31.44 -16.91 43.78
CA LEU A 9 -30.87 -17.65 42.64
C LEU A 9 -30.23 -16.64 41.69
N VAL A 10 -28.91 -16.46 41.78
CA VAL A 10 -28.15 -15.73 40.78
C VAL A 10 -28.04 -16.60 39.53
N LEU A 11 -28.93 -16.33 38.56
CA LEU A 11 -28.79 -16.86 37.21
C LEU A 11 -27.54 -16.23 36.58
N PHE A 12 -26.42 -16.96 36.56
CA PHE A 12 -25.33 -16.68 35.66
C PHE A 12 -25.85 -16.90 34.25
N VAL A 13 -26.28 -15.83 33.59
CA VAL A 13 -26.44 -15.83 32.15
C VAL A 13 -25.02 -15.92 31.57
N CYS A 14 -24.55 -17.15 31.33
CA CYS A 14 -23.42 -17.34 30.42
C CYS A 14 -23.87 -16.78 29.08
N SER A 15 -23.49 -15.53 28.83
CA SER A 15 -23.48 -14.99 27.48
C SER A 15 -22.59 -15.95 26.68
N SER A 16 -23.20 -16.88 25.95
CA SER A 16 -22.49 -17.71 24.99
C SER A 16 -21.92 -16.76 23.97
N CYS A 17 -20.64 -16.43 24.12
CA CYS A 17 -19.89 -15.82 23.03
C CYS A 17 -19.93 -16.84 21.88
N THR A 18 -20.91 -16.71 21.00
CA THR A 18 -20.95 -17.47 19.75
C THR A 18 -19.69 -17.08 18.99
N GLU A 19 -18.85 -18.07 18.74
CA GLU A 19 -17.64 -17.83 17.93
C GLU A 19 -18.06 -17.21 16.59
N PRO A 20 -17.35 -16.17 16.12
CA PRO A 20 -17.68 -15.55 14.84
C PRO A 20 -17.57 -16.60 13.73
N ASN A 21 -18.53 -16.58 12.83
CA ASN A 21 -18.49 -17.46 11.66
C ASN A 21 -17.26 -17.12 10.83
N VAL A 22 -16.58 -18.11 10.26
CA VAL A 22 -15.45 -17.92 9.35
C VAL A 22 -15.78 -16.92 8.21
N LYS A 23 -17.06 -16.86 7.80
CA LYS A 23 -17.52 -15.90 6.78
C LYS A 23 -17.36 -14.43 7.22
N ASP A 24 -17.43 -14.15 8.51
CA ASP A 24 -17.38 -12.80 9.07
C ASP A 24 -15.96 -12.39 9.50
N MET A 25 -14.99 -13.33 9.50
CA MET A 25 -13.61 -13.06 9.87
C MET A 25 -12.90 -12.24 8.79
N LEU A 26 -12.07 -11.28 9.20
CA LEU A 26 -11.22 -10.48 8.30
C LEU A 26 -9.94 -11.25 7.95
N GLY A 27 -9.22 -10.75 6.92
CA GLY A 27 -8.00 -11.39 6.43
C GLY A 27 -6.78 -11.28 7.38
N ASP A 28 -6.91 -10.61 8.52
CA ASP A 28 -5.89 -10.48 9.59
C ASP A 28 -6.21 -11.31 10.84
N ASP A 29 -7.22 -12.19 10.76
CA ASP A 29 -7.68 -13.01 11.88
C ASP A 29 -7.07 -14.42 11.83
N PHE A 30 -6.24 -14.77 12.82
CA PHE A 30 -5.61 -16.09 12.93
C PHE A 30 -6.63 -17.23 13.11
N ARG A 31 -7.85 -16.95 13.59
CA ARG A 31 -8.93 -17.94 13.70
C ARG A 31 -9.41 -18.48 12.35
N LEU A 32 -9.00 -17.88 11.23
CA LEU A 32 -9.19 -18.45 9.89
C LEU A 32 -8.58 -19.86 9.75
N TYR A 33 -7.57 -20.19 10.57
CA TYR A 33 -6.93 -21.50 10.60
C TYR A 33 -7.57 -22.47 11.62
N LYS A 34 -8.56 -22.02 12.41
CA LYS A 34 -9.27 -22.88 13.39
C LYS A 34 -9.91 -24.06 12.65
N HIS A 35 -9.89 -25.22 13.29
CA HIS A 35 -10.35 -26.50 12.72
C HIS A 35 -9.58 -26.98 11.48
N THR A 36 -8.37 -26.45 11.23
CA THR A 36 -7.43 -26.97 10.24
C THR A 36 -6.24 -27.65 10.93
N PRO A 37 -5.48 -28.49 10.21
CA PRO A 37 -4.23 -29.05 10.75
C PRO A 37 -3.21 -28.00 11.17
N ALA A 38 -3.26 -26.78 10.58
CA ALA A 38 -2.32 -25.69 10.86
C ALA A 38 -2.73 -24.79 12.04
N TRP A 39 -3.78 -25.14 12.81
CA TRP A 39 -4.25 -24.29 13.91
C TRP A 39 -3.19 -24.04 14.97
N SER A 40 -2.46 -25.09 15.41
CA SER A 40 -1.39 -24.94 16.40
C SER A 40 -0.23 -24.10 15.86
N LEU A 41 0.12 -24.23 14.58
CA LEU A 41 1.10 -23.38 13.92
C LEU A 41 0.61 -21.91 13.86
N ALA A 42 -0.66 -21.68 13.51
CA ALA A 42 -1.23 -20.33 13.46
C ALA A 42 -1.18 -19.62 14.82
N LYS A 43 -1.49 -20.33 15.90
CA LYS A 43 -1.36 -19.78 17.26
C LYS A 43 0.09 -19.47 17.62
N ALA A 44 1.02 -20.36 17.32
CA ALA A 44 2.45 -20.12 17.56
C ALA A 44 2.95 -18.89 16.78
N VAL A 45 2.45 -18.67 15.56
CA VAL A 45 2.75 -17.47 14.75
C VAL A 45 2.14 -16.21 15.36
N GLU A 46 0.90 -16.28 15.85
CA GLU A 46 0.22 -15.17 16.54
C GLU A 46 0.98 -14.76 17.81
N ASP A 47 1.46 -15.73 18.57
CA ASP A 47 2.17 -15.54 19.85
C ASP A 47 3.68 -15.26 19.66
N GLU A 48 4.20 -15.30 18.43
CA GLU A 48 5.62 -15.21 18.08
C GLU A 48 6.50 -16.29 18.79
N ASP A 49 5.91 -17.46 19.07
CA ASP A 49 6.64 -18.61 19.64
C ASP A 49 7.45 -19.33 18.55
N THR A 50 8.67 -18.87 18.34
CA THR A 50 9.59 -19.40 17.31
C THR A 50 9.99 -20.86 17.55
N THR A 51 9.93 -21.34 18.81
CA THR A 51 10.22 -22.73 19.16
C THR A 51 9.06 -23.61 18.73
N GLU A 52 7.83 -23.26 19.08
CA GLU A 52 6.66 -24.01 18.68
C GLU A 52 6.43 -23.95 17.17
N ILE A 53 6.69 -22.79 16.50
CA ILE A 53 6.68 -22.70 15.03
C ILE A 53 7.63 -23.75 14.43
N SER A 54 8.86 -23.86 14.92
CA SER A 54 9.84 -24.87 14.43
C SER A 54 9.34 -26.30 14.63
N LYS A 55 8.78 -26.60 15.81
CA LYS A 55 8.24 -27.92 16.14
C LYS A 55 7.07 -28.29 15.23
N GLN A 56 6.13 -27.37 15.00
CA GLN A 56 4.97 -27.63 14.14
C GLN A 56 5.38 -27.91 12.69
N VAL A 57 6.38 -27.18 12.15
CA VAL A 57 6.84 -27.39 10.78
C VAL A 57 7.74 -28.62 10.67
N LEU A 58 8.77 -28.78 11.54
CA LEU A 58 9.81 -29.78 11.38
C LEU A 58 9.45 -31.15 11.96
N GLN A 59 8.70 -31.18 13.05
CA GLN A 59 8.37 -32.44 13.74
C GLN A 59 6.95 -32.89 13.45
N MET A 60 5.99 -31.95 13.41
CA MET A 60 4.60 -32.27 13.11
C MET A 60 4.30 -32.25 11.61
N HIS A 61 5.28 -31.87 10.77
CA HIS A 61 5.22 -31.84 9.32
C HIS A 61 4.08 -30.99 8.76
N ILE A 62 3.67 -29.94 9.49
CA ILE A 62 2.69 -28.97 8.98
C ILE A 62 3.38 -28.14 7.90
N SER A 63 2.77 -28.03 6.71
CA SER A 63 3.30 -27.20 5.65
C SER A 63 3.45 -25.76 6.10
N VAL A 64 4.64 -25.18 5.96
CA VAL A 64 4.91 -23.76 6.27
C VAL A 64 4.07 -22.81 5.42
N ASP A 65 3.69 -23.23 4.21
CA ASP A 65 2.82 -22.50 3.26
C ASP A 65 1.37 -23.02 3.28
N TYR A 66 0.92 -23.62 4.42
CA TYR A 66 -0.47 -24.01 4.57
C TYR A 66 -1.39 -22.79 4.38
N ARG A 67 -2.48 -22.96 3.61
CA ARG A 67 -3.39 -21.88 3.23
C ARG A 67 -4.69 -21.95 4.01
N ASP A 68 -5.16 -20.80 4.51
CA ASP A 68 -6.47 -20.72 5.15
C ASP A 68 -7.60 -21.09 4.15
N PRO A 69 -8.73 -21.60 4.65
CA PRO A 69 -9.82 -22.07 3.78
C PRO A 69 -10.59 -20.94 3.09
N LYS A 70 -10.56 -19.69 3.62
CA LYS A 70 -11.37 -18.58 3.10
C LYS A 70 -10.63 -17.76 2.03
N TYR A 71 -9.49 -17.21 2.39
CA TYR A 71 -8.73 -16.29 1.54
C TYR A 71 -7.59 -16.98 0.78
N LYS A 72 -7.28 -18.23 1.15
CA LYS A 72 -6.12 -18.97 0.60
C LYS A 72 -4.78 -18.30 0.86
N GLN A 73 -4.70 -17.45 1.87
CA GLN A 73 -3.46 -16.81 2.30
C GLN A 73 -2.59 -17.76 3.14
N THR A 74 -1.29 -17.52 3.16
CA THR A 74 -0.34 -18.23 4.01
C THR A 74 -0.19 -17.56 5.37
N LEU A 75 0.35 -18.29 6.37
CA LEU A 75 0.68 -17.70 7.67
C LEU A 75 1.76 -16.61 7.57
N LEU A 76 2.65 -16.68 6.59
CA LEU A 76 3.61 -15.61 6.31
C LEU A 76 2.92 -14.30 5.92
N MET A 77 1.89 -14.35 5.08
CA MET A 77 1.10 -13.17 4.70
C MET A 77 0.36 -12.60 5.91
N LEU A 78 -0.24 -13.45 6.73
CA LEU A 78 -0.94 -13.05 7.94
C LEU A 78 0.01 -12.43 8.98
N ALA A 79 1.16 -13.06 9.24
CA ALA A 79 2.20 -12.55 10.12
C ALA A 79 2.76 -11.20 9.64
N THR A 80 2.94 -11.05 8.32
CA THR A 80 3.35 -9.78 7.70
C THR A 80 2.33 -8.68 7.98
N ARG A 81 1.06 -8.93 7.74
CA ARG A 81 -0.04 -7.97 7.88
C ARG A 81 -0.26 -7.54 9.34
N THR A 82 -0.09 -8.47 10.26
CA THR A 82 -0.21 -8.25 11.71
C THR A 82 1.10 -7.81 12.40
N ASN A 83 2.15 -7.55 11.61
CA ASN A 83 3.46 -7.07 12.07
C ASN A 83 4.18 -7.99 13.06
N LYS A 84 4.06 -9.31 12.88
CA LYS A 84 4.72 -10.34 13.70
C LYS A 84 6.13 -10.61 13.19
N ILE A 85 7.09 -9.77 13.60
CA ILE A 85 8.45 -9.74 13.00
C ILE A 85 9.21 -11.05 13.22
N GLU A 86 9.18 -11.59 14.45
CA GLU A 86 9.91 -12.81 14.80
C GLU A 86 9.31 -14.04 14.11
N SER A 87 7.97 -14.08 14.00
CA SER A 87 7.27 -15.12 13.25
C SER A 87 7.57 -15.05 11.76
N VAL A 88 7.62 -13.84 11.15
CA VAL A 88 8.00 -13.65 9.74
C VAL A 88 9.41 -14.18 9.50
N GLU A 89 10.39 -13.77 10.33
CA GLU A 89 11.77 -14.24 10.18
C GLU A 89 11.88 -15.77 10.33
N LYS A 90 11.15 -16.34 11.29
CA LYS A 90 11.14 -17.77 11.53
C LYS A 90 10.50 -18.56 10.41
N LEU A 91 9.35 -18.13 9.92
CA LEU A 91 8.65 -18.77 8.79
C LEU A 91 9.53 -18.75 7.51
N LEU A 92 10.16 -17.61 7.23
CA LEU A 92 11.09 -17.49 6.10
C LEU A 92 12.31 -18.41 6.24
N ALA A 93 12.89 -18.49 7.44
CA ALA A 93 14.01 -19.41 7.72
C ALA A 93 13.61 -20.88 7.57
N LEU A 94 12.33 -21.23 7.74
CA LEU A 94 11.78 -22.58 7.52
C LEU A 94 11.32 -22.81 6.07
N GLY A 95 11.56 -21.86 5.16
CA GLY A 95 11.30 -22.00 3.72
C GLY A 95 9.91 -21.52 3.26
N ALA A 96 9.23 -20.70 4.06
CA ALA A 96 7.99 -20.08 3.60
C ALA A 96 8.23 -19.25 2.32
N ASN A 97 7.32 -19.37 1.35
CA ASN A 97 7.42 -18.67 0.08
C ASN A 97 6.93 -17.21 0.18
N PRO A 98 7.83 -16.19 0.12
CA PRO A 98 7.43 -14.78 0.21
C PRO A 98 6.62 -14.30 -1.00
N ASN A 99 6.64 -15.05 -2.10
CA ASN A 99 5.99 -14.72 -3.38
C ASN A 99 4.65 -15.48 -3.58
N ALA A 100 4.21 -16.26 -2.58
CA ALA A 100 2.88 -16.85 -2.63
C ALA A 100 1.81 -15.76 -2.64
N HIS A 101 0.75 -15.93 -3.47
CA HIS A 101 -0.40 -15.03 -3.53
C HIS A 101 -1.63 -15.65 -2.86
N ASP A 102 -2.52 -14.82 -2.34
CA ASP A 102 -3.84 -15.24 -1.88
C ASP A 102 -4.77 -15.61 -3.06
N ASP A 103 -6.05 -15.89 -2.81
CA ASP A 103 -6.99 -16.27 -3.88
C ASP A 103 -7.27 -15.09 -4.83
N SER A 104 -6.58 -15.09 -5.98
CA SER A 104 -6.72 -14.07 -7.02
C SER A 104 -8.06 -14.12 -7.77
N THR A 105 -8.85 -15.18 -7.62
CA THR A 105 -10.16 -15.31 -8.29
C THR A 105 -11.27 -14.54 -7.59
N LYS A 106 -11.10 -14.25 -6.30
CA LYS A 106 -12.10 -13.60 -5.44
C LYS A 106 -11.57 -12.40 -4.68
N TYR A 107 -10.25 -12.31 -4.50
CA TYR A 107 -9.58 -11.31 -3.68
C TYR A 107 -8.46 -10.64 -4.47
N PHE A 108 -7.64 -9.86 -3.76
CA PHE A 108 -6.63 -9.01 -4.37
C PHE A 108 -5.50 -9.76 -5.07
N GLY A 109 -5.30 -11.05 -4.80
CA GLY A 109 -4.14 -11.78 -5.33
C GLY A 109 -2.84 -11.16 -4.82
N GLU A 110 -2.77 -10.90 -3.50
CA GLU A 110 -1.68 -10.18 -2.85
C GLU A 110 -0.61 -11.15 -2.36
N SER A 111 0.67 -10.77 -2.45
CA SER A 111 1.78 -11.50 -1.83
C SER A 111 2.15 -10.87 -0.48
N ALA A 112 3.00 -11.58 0.31
CA ALA A 112 3.55 -11.01 1.54
C ALA A 112 4.36 -9.73 1.26
N VAL A 113 5.12 -9.67 0.15
CA VAL A 113 5.89 -8.49 -0.26
C VAL A 113 4.97 -7.30 -0.54
N LEU A 114 3.90 -7.50 -1.32
CA LEU A 114 2.96 -6.44 -1.63
C LEU A 114 2.22 -5.97 -0.38
N SER A 115 1.77 -6.88 0.50
CA SER A 115 1.17 -6.55 1.79
C SER A 115 2.10 -5.70 2.66
N ALA A 116 3.41 -6.05 2.73
CA ALA A 116 4.39 -5.27 3.47
C ALA A 116 4.58 -3.86 2.91
N CYS A 117 4.39 -3.66 1.61
CA CYS A 117 4.47 -2.34 0.95
C CYS A 117 3.22 -1.51 1.16
N ARG A 118 2.03 -2.12 1.06
CA ARG A 118 0.74 -1.45 1.01
C ARG A 118 0.31 -0.86 2.35
N PHE A 119 0.50 -1.61 3.44
CA PHE A 119 0.03 -1.20 4.75
C PHE A 119 1.07 -0.36 5.49
N THR A 120 0.59 0.63 6.25
CA THR A 120 1.44 1.42 7.14
C THR A 120 1.83 0.66 8.41
N GLY A 121 1.05 -0.37 8.79
CA GLY A 121 1.27 -1.21 9.97
C GLY A 121 2.54 -2.07 9.89
N PRO A 122 2.79 -2.84 8.82
CA PRO A 122 4.00 -3.63 8.70
C PRO A 122 5.25 -2.75 8.69
N SER A 123 6.22 -3.09 9.52
CA SER A 123 7.48 -2.35 9.58
C SER A 123 8.32 -2.56 8.31
N SER A 124 9.17 -1.59 7.97
CA SER A 124 10.17 -1.74 6.89
C SER A 124 11.12 -2.90 7.15
N LYS A 125 11.30 -3.31 8.42
CA LYS A 125 12.08 -4.49 8.81
C LYS A 125 11.48 -5.78 8.23
N ILE A 126 10.15 -5.92 8.21
CA ILE A 126 9.47 -7.07 7.58
C ILE A 126 9.74 -7.08 6.07
N LEU A 127 9.60 -5.94 5.39
CA LEU A 127 9.91 -5.87 3.97
C LEU A 127 11.38 -6.24 3.69
N ALA A 128 12.31 -5.77 4.51
CA ALA A 128 13.72 -6.13 4.39
C ALA A 128 13.97 -7.64 4.55
N LEU A 129 13.28 -8.28 5.50
CA LEU A 129 13.34 -9.74 5.68
C LEU A 129 12.78 -10.47 4.45
N LEU A 130 11.59 -10.09 3.98
CA LEU A 130 10.98 -10.70 2.79
C LEU A 130 11.91 -10.63 1.58
N LEU A 131 12.49 -9.45 1.30
CA LEU A 131 13.42 -9.25 0.19
C LEU A 131 14.72 -10.06 0.37
N LYS A 132 15.26 -10.13 1.60
CA LYS A 132 16.44 -10.94 1.95
C LYS A 132 16.22 -12.42 1.64
N TYR A 133 15.01 -12.93 1.84
CA TYR A 133 14.65 -14.33 1.59
C TYR A 133 14.03 -14.57 0.19
N GLY A 134 14.29 -13.70 -0.77
CA GLY A 134 13.92 -13.91 -2.18
C GLY A 134 12.54 -13.41 -2.55
N GLY A 135 11.98 -12.51 -1.75
CA GLY A 135 10.75 -11.79 -2.12
C GLY A 135 10.96 -10.92 -3.35
N ASP A 136 10.02 -10.97 -4.30
CA ASP A 136 10.09 -10.20 -5.54
C ASP A 136 9.82 -8.71 -5.30
N PRO A 137 10.81 -7.81 -5.51
CA PRO A 137 10.62 -6.37 -5.38
C PRO A 137 9.65 -5.79 -6.44
N ASN A 138 9.33 -6.56 -7.49
CA ASN A 138 8.37 -6.22 -8.53
C ASN A 138 7.00 -6.88 -8.32
N SER A 139 6.72 -7.40 -7.13
CA SER A 139 5.46 -8.06 -6.81
C SER A 139 4.26 -7.19 -7.18
N THR A 140 3.27 -7.79 -7.86
CA THR A 140 2.04 -7.15 -8.30
C THR A 140 0.82 -7.87 -7.75
N ALA A 141 -0.27 -7.14 -7.53
CA ALA A 141 -1.57 -7.75 -7.27
C ALA A 141 -2.08 -8.41 -8.55
N CYS A 142 -2.40 -9.69 -8.48
CA CYS A 142 -2.87 -10.46 -9.64
C CYS A 142 -4.38 -10.81 -9.56
N GLY A 143 -5.09 -10.28 -8.58
CA GLY A 143 -6.49 -10.58 -8.33
C GLY A 143 -7.46 -9.53 -8.86
N VAL A 144 -8.62 -9.46 -8.21
CA VAL A 144 -9.73 -8.62 -8.63
C VAL A 144 -10.26 -7.78 -7.46
N LYS A 145 -10.97 -6.70 -7.79
CA LYS A 145 -11.74 -5.89 -6.83
C LYS A 145 -13.05 -5.45 -7.45
N GLU A 146 -14.02 -5.17 -6.63
CA GLU A 146 -15.23 -4.46 -7.04
C GLU A 146 -14.92 -2.96 -7.17
N ASN A 147 -15.33 -2.34 -8.27
CA ASN A 147 -15.25 -0.89 -8.46
C ASN A 147 -16.49 -0.18 -7.89
N GLY A 148 -16.50 1.16 -7.91
CA GLY A 148 -17.63 1.96 -7.41
C GLY A 148 -18.96 1.78 -8.19
N LEU A 149 -18.96 1.01 -9.28
CA LEU A 149 -20.14 0.68 -10.11
C LEU A 149 -20.62 -0.76 -9.87
N GLY A 150 -20.02 -1.51 -8.93
CA GLY A 150 -20.34 -2.90 -8.68
C GLY A 150 -19.71 -3.88 -9.67
N GLU A 151 -18.81 -3.44 -10.55
CA GLU A 151 -18.15 -4.30 -11.52
C GLU A 151 -16.86 -4.90 -10.93
N ILE A 152 -16.60 -6.16 -11.26
CA ILE A 152 -15.34 -6.83 -10.89
C ILE A 152 -14.26 -6.46 -11.89
N VAL A 153 -13.24 -5.78 -11.42
CA VAL A 153 -12.11 -5.30 -12.25
C VAL A 153 -10.77 -5.86 -11.73
N PRO A 154 -9.78 -6.06 -12.62
CA PRO A 154 -8.45 -6.51 -12.21
C PRO A 154 -7.79 -5.53 -11.24
N MET A 155 -7.11 -6.07 -10.22
CA MET A 155 -6.17 -5.29 -9.39
C MET A 155 -4.97 -4.88 -10.24
N ARG A 156 -4.43 -3.69 -9.97
CA ARG A 156 -3.33 -3.10 -10.74
C ARG A 156 -2.32 -2.39 -9.85
N GLU A 157 -2.18 -2.88 -8.64
CA GLU A 157 -1.21 -2.36 -7.68
C GLU A 157 0.08 -3.16 -7.76
N PHE A 158 1.21 -2.49 -7.59
CA PHE A 158 2.54 -3.11 -7.54
C PHE A 158 3.34 -2.54 -6.36
N ALA A 159 4.34 -3.31 -5.91
CA ALA A 159 5.05 -3.05 -4.66
C ALA A 159 5.61 -1.63 -4.54
N LEU A 160 6.28 -1.12 -5.60
CA LEU A 160 6.85 0.22 -5.57
C LEU A 160 5.78 1.32 -5.50
N SER A 161 4.65 1.15 -6.20
CA SER A 161 3.51 2.07 -6.15
C SER A 161 2.89 2.12 -4.75
N ALA A 162 2.66 0.96 -4.14
CA ALA A 162 2.14 0.84 -2.78
C ALA A 162 3.09 1.47 -1.74
N ALA A 163 4.41 1.26 -1.90
CA ALA A 163 5.42 1.83 -1.01
C ALA A 163 5.50 3.36 -1.07
N VAL A 164 5.25 3.99 -2.23
CA VAL A 164 5.18 5.46 -2.37
C VAL A 164 4.15 6.06 -1.42
N PHE A 165 3.00 5.42 -1.30
CA PHE A 165 1.95 5.84 -0.38
C PHE A 165 2.33 5.58 1.09
N SER A 166 2.99 4.46 1.36
CA SER A 166 3.25 3.96 2.72
C SER A 166 4.50 4.60 3.37
N SER A 167 5.69 4.43 2.77
CA SER A 167 6.95 4.79 3.43
C SER A 167 8.11 5.01 2.47
N PHE A 168 8.87 6.10 2.66
CA PHE A 168 10.08 6.35 1.89
C PHE A 168 11.16 5.26 2.11
N GLU A 169 11.25 4.73 3.32
CA GLU A 169 12.19 3.65 3.63
C GLU A 169 11.88 2.39 2.82
N LYS A 170 10.60 2.01 2.72
CA LYS A 170 10.17 0.88 1.89
C LYS A 170 10.48 1.09 0.41
N VAL A 171 10.32 2.31 -0.10
CA VAL A 171 10.73 2.67 -1.47
C VAL A 171 12.22 2.42 -1.67
N LYS A 172 13.07 2.84 -0.73
CA LYS A 172 14.53 2.61 -0.81
C LYS A 172 14.85 1.12 -0.82
N LEU A 173 14.26 0.34 0.09
CA LEU A 173 14.46 -1.11 0.16
C LEU A 173 14.11 -1.80 -1.15
N LEU A 174 12.98 -1.43 -1.77
CA LEU A 174 12.57 -2.00 -3.06
C LEU A 174 13.54 -1.62 -4.18
N VAL A 175 13.93 -0.34 -4.27
CA VAL A 175 14.87 0.14 -5.31
C VAL A 175 16.23 -0.51 -5.15
N ASP A 176 16.74 -0.65 -3.92
CA ASP A 176 18.03 -1.29 -3.64
C ASP A 176 17.97 -2.82 -3.89
N ALA A 177 16.77 -3.44 -3.79
CA ALA A 177 16.52 -4.82 -4.17
C ALA A 177 16.26 -5.02 -5.68
N GLY A 178 16.35 -3.96 -6.51
CA GLY A 178 16.20 -4.06 -7.96
C GLY A 178 14.78 -3.89 -8.50
N ALA A 179 13.88 -3.22 -7.75
CA ALA A 179 12.56 -2.88 -8.28
C ALA A 179 12.65 -2.09 -9.60
N ASN A 180 11.82 -2.45 -10.58
CA ASN A 180 11.69 -1.70 -11.82
C ASN A 180 11.01 -0.34 -11.56
N ILE A 181 11.83 0.71 -11.48
CA ILE A 181 11.39 2.07 -11.20
C ILE A 181 10.43 2.59 -12.28
N ASN A 182 10.55 2.08 -13.51
CA ASN A 182 9.77 2.50 -14.67
C ASN A 182 8.60 1.56 -14.99
N TYR A 183 8.29 0.63 -14.06
CA TYR A 183 7.14 -0.24 -14.24
C TYR A 183 5.85 0.58 -14.37
N GLU A 184 5.02 0.16 -15.31
CA GLU A 184 3.74 0.77 -15.60
C GLU A 184 2.68 -0.32 -15.75
N THR A 185 1.53 -0.10 -15.15
CA THR A 185 0.38 -0.97 -15.32
C THR A 185 -0.32 -0.69 -16.65
N SER A 186 -1.17 -1.62 -17.10
CA SER A 186 -1.99 -1.43 -18.32
C SER A 186 -2.94 -0.21 -18.27
N THR A 187 -3.09 0.43 -17.11
CA THR A 187 -3.83 1.70 -16.93
C THR A 187 -2.92 2.90 -16.75
N ALA A 188 -1.67 2.80 -17.21
CA ALA A 188 -0.69 3.87 -17.11
C ALA A 188 -0.33 4.31 -15.68
N ASN A 189 -0.63 3.51 -14.63
CA ASN A 189 -0.23 3.81 -13.27
C ASN A 189 1.27 3.52 -13.08
N CYS A 190 2.02 4.47 -12.57
CA CYS A 190 3.45 4.35 -12.29
C CYS A 190 3.85 5.06 -10.99
N ALA A 191 5.01 4.68 -10.43
CA ALA A 191 5.48 5.22 -9.16
C ALA A 191 5.64 6.75 -9.14
N ILE A 192 6.14 7.35 -10.23
CA ILE A 192 6.29 8.82 -10.34
C ILE A 192 4.94 9.54 -10.31
N GLU A 193 3.92 9.02 -11.01
CA GLU A 193 2.60 9.61 -10.99
C GLU A 193 1.98 9.55 -9.60
N ASN A 194 2.13 8.41 -8.91
CA ASN A 194 1.68 8.27 -7.54
C ASN A 194 2.39 9.25 -6.58
N CYS A 195 3.67 9.55 -6.80
CA CYS A 195 4.35 10.59 -6.02
C CYS A 195 3.67 11.95 -6.17
N MET A 196 3.22 12.32 -7.36
CA MET A 196 2.52 13.57 -7.61
C MET A 196 1.11 13.58 -7.01
N ILE A 197 0.36 12.49 -7.17
CA ILE A 197 -1.00 12.33 -6.61
C ILE A 197 -0.98 12.44 -5.08
N HIS A 198 0.01 11.82 -4.43
CA HIS A 198 0.11 11.79 -2.95
C HIS A 198 1.04 12.85 -2.36
N GLY A 199 1.51 13.82 -3.16
CA GLY A 199 2.38 14.90 -2.69
C GLY A 199 3.76 14.45 -2.20
N ARG A 200 4.24 13.27 -2.62
CA ARG A 200 5.51 12.69 -2.19
C ARG A 200 6.67 13.15 -3.08
N MET A 201 6.91 14.46 -3.09
CA MET A 201 7.98 15.07 -3.88
C MET A 201 9.38 14.64 -3.41
N ASP A 202 9.53 14.27 -2.16
CA ASP A 202 10.73 13.67 -1.56
C ASP A 202 11.07 12.33 -2.26
N ILE A 203 10.09 11.45 -2.39
CA ILE A 203 10.24 10.15 -3.07
C ILE A 203 10.42 10.38 -4.57
N MET A 204 9.66 11.28 -5.18
CA MET A 204 9.77 11.60 -6.59
C MET A 204 11.20 12.01 -6.97
N LEU A 205 11.82 12.90 -6.19
CA LEU A 205 13.20 13.32 -6.41
C LEU A 205 14.17 12.14 -6.33
N TYR A 206 14.00 11.27 -5.33
CA TYR A 206 14.82 10.08 -5.17
C TYR A 206 14.68 9.14 -6.38
N LEU A 207 13.46 8.83 -6.82
CA LEU A 207 13.22 7.96 -7.98
C LEU A 207 13.83 8.56 -9.26
N LEU A 208 13.69 9.87 -9.48
CA LEU A 208 14.31 10.57 -10.60
C LEU A 208 15.85 10.48 -10.56
N GLN A 209 16.45 10.60 -9.39
CA GLN A 209 17.90 10.43 -9.19
C GLN A 209 18.36 8.99 -9.45
N LYS A 210 17.49 8.01 -9.21
CA LYS A 210 17.74 6.58 -9.45
C LYS A 210 17.39 6.12 -10.87
N GLY A 211 17.02 7.05 -11.77
CA GLY A 211 16.82 6.75 -13.19
C GLY A 211 15.37 6.59 -13.63
N ALA A 212 14.42 7.10 -12.84
CA ALA A 212 13.05 7.16 -13.32
C ALA A 212 12.92 8.04 -14.57
N ASP A 213 12.13 7.58 -15.55
CA ASP A 213 11.96 8.27 -16.83
C ASP A 213 11.12 9.54 -16.67
N TYR A 214 11.82 10.69 -16.68
CA TYR A 214 11.21 12.01 -16.62
C TYR A 214 10.67 12.51 -17.97
N ARG A 215 10.90 11.79 -19.06
CA ARG A 215 10.40 12.14 -20.41
C ARG A 215 9.14 11.37 -20.79
N ARG A 216 8.71 10.44 -19.94
CA ARG A 216 7.49 9.68 -20.19
C ARG A 216 6.28 10.61 -20.35
N LYS A 217 5.33 10.16 -21.14
CA LYS A 217 4.03 10.80 -21.26
C LYS A 217 3.05 10.23 -20.23
N PHE A 218 2.12 11.06 -19.81
CA PHE A 218 1.02 10.72 -18.93
C PHE A 218 -0.30 10.99 -19.64
N THR A 219 -1.32 10.20 -19.32
CA THR A 219 -2.66 10.41 -19.85
C THR A 219 -3.45 11.31 -18.91
N GLU A 220 -4.12 12.31 -19.47
CA GLU A 220 -5.09 13.19 -18.78
C GLU A 220 -6.45 13.10 -19.48
N ILE A 221 -7.50 13.39 -18.71
CA ILE A 221 -8.88 13.47 -19.23
C ILE A 221 -9.24 14.94 -19.37
N ASP A 222 -9.76 15.32 -20.54
CA ASP A 222 -10.30 16.66 -20.79
C ASP A 222 -11.74 16.74 -20.27
N ILE A 223 -11.89 17.16 -19.01
CA ILE A 223 -13.21 17.24 -18.34
C ILE A 223 -14.06 18.41 -18.87
N ASP A 224 -13.48 19.33 -19.64
CA ASP A 224 -14.18 20.50 -20.20
C ASP A 224 -14.83 20.16 -21.57
N LYS A 225 -14.57 18.96 -22.10
CA LYS A 225 -15.16 18.52 -23.38
C LYS A 225 -16.20 17.41 -23.21
N PRO A 226 -17.21 17.37 -24.09
CA PRO A 226 -18.11 16.21 -24.18
C PRO A 226 -17.32 14.92 -24.42
N ASP A 227 -17.82 13.81 -23.89
CA ASP A 227 -17.22 12.47 -24.00
C ASP A 227 -15.84 12.31 -23.30
N TYR A 228 -15.39 13.32 -22.56
CA TYR A 228 -14.19 13.26 -21.72
C TYR A 228 -12.96 12.69 -22.46
N PRO A 229 -12.54 13.22 -23.60
CA PRO A 229 -11.43 12.67 -24.38
C PRO A 229 -10.14 12.72 -23.58
N THR A 230 -9.28 11.72 -23.79
CA THR A 230 -7.94 11.69 -23.19
C THR A 230 -6.91 12.38 -24.07
N PHE A 231 -5.87 12.96 -23.45
CA PHE A 231 -4.73 13.55 -24.14
C PHE A 231 -3.43 13.31 -23.39
N GLU A 232 -2.32 13.34 -24.10
CA GLU A 232 -1.00 13.13 -23.51
C GLU A 232 -0.41 14.42 -22.96
N VAL A 233 0.23 14.33 -21.79
CA VAL A 233 0.93 15.43 -21.13
C VAL A 233 2.30 14.98 -20.64
N ASP A 234 3.18 15.93 -20.37
CA ASP A 234 4.49 15.69 -19.80
C ASP A 234 4.50 15.84 -18.25
N ILE A 235 5.65 15.56 -17.67
CA ILE A 235 5.87 15.67 -16.22
C ILE A 235 5.70 17.11 -15.70
N LEU A 236 6.00 18.11 -16.51
CA LEU A 236 5.87 19.51 -16.11
C LEU A 236 4.41 19.92 -15.98
N TYR A 237 3.55 19.47 -16.90
CA TYR A 237 2.12 19.66 -16.83
C TYR A 237 1.55 19.04 -15.54
N LYS A 238 1.92 17.79 -15.22
CA LYS A 238 1.51 17.13 -13.96
C LYS A 238 2.00 17.89 -12.73
N LEU A 239 3.25 18.40 -12.73
CA LEU A 239 3.78 19.21 -11.63
C LEU A 239 3.05 20.55 -11.46
N ARG A 240 2.53 21.15 -12.56
CA ARG A 240 1.68 22.35 -12.50
C ARG A 240 0.34 22.07 -11.81
N LYS A 241 -0.11 20.83 -11.75
CA LYS A 241 -1.30 20.43 -10.99
C LYS A 241 -1.04 20.24 -9.48
N CYS A 242 0.22 20.14 -9.06
CA CYS A 242 0.59 20.00 -7.65
C CYS A 242 0.67 21.38 -6.98
N VAL A 243 -0.42 21.85 -6.40
CA VAL A 243 -0.55 23.16 -5.75
C VAL A 243 -0.14 23.09 -4.28
N TYR A 244 0.79 23.94 -3.87
CA TYR A 244 1.26 24.06 -2.49
C TYR A 244 1.48 25.52 -2.12
N PRO A 245 1.20 25.93 -0.86
CA PRO A 245 1.54 27.29 -0.39
C PRO A 245 3.03 27.57 -0.56
N ILE A 246 3.37 28.73 -1.17
CA ILE A 246 4.76 29.15 -1.38
C ILE A 246 5.48 29.19 -0.02
N GLY A 247 6.70 28.64 0.03
CA GLY A 247 7.49 28.57 1.25
C GLY A 247 7.18 27.38 2.18
N SER A 248 6.08 26.65 1.94
CA SER A 248 5.77 25.43 2.68
C SER A 248 6.81 24.34 2.43
N LYS A 249 6.85 23.32 3.31
CA LYS A 249 7.73 22.15 3.11
C LYS A 249 7.44 21.47 1.78
N ALA A 250 6.17 21.22 1.45
CA ALA A 250 5.77 20.57 0.20
C ALA A 250 6.20 21.38 -1.04
N TYR A 251 6.04 22.72 -1.00
CA TYR A 251 6.54 23.60 -2.06
C TYR A 251 8.06 23.49 -2.21
N LYS A 252 8.81 23.54 -1.12
CA LYS A 252 10.27 23.41 -1.15
C LYS A 252 10.73 22.09 -1.76
N GLU A 253 10.06 20.99 -1.41
CA GLU A 253 10.34 19.67 -2.00
C GLU A 253 9.99 19.64 -3.49
N LYS A 254 8.85 20.20 -3.92
CA LYS A 254 8.49 20.36 -5.32
C LYS A 254 9.57 21.13 -6.08
N MET A 255 10.06 22.23 -5.51
CA MET A 255 11.10 23.04 -6.16
C MET A 255 12.44 22.33 -6.30
N LYS A 256 12.77 21.37 -5.43
CA LYS A 256 13.93 20.49 -5.65
C LYS A 256 13.75 19.60 -6.88
N VAL A 257 12.54 19.06 -7.10
CA VAL A 257 12.20 18.28 -8.31
C VAL A 257 12.29 19.19 -9.55
N VAL A 258 11.70 20.38 -9.51
CA VAL A 258 11.77 21.37 -10.60
C VAL A 258 13.23 21.70 -10.95
N ASN A 259 14.08 21.94 -9.96
CA ASN A 259 15.49 22.23 -10.17
C ASN A 259 16.26 21.02 -10.74
N PHE A 260 15.91 19.80 -10.34
CA PHE A 260 16.45 18.59 -10.95
C PHE A 260 16.10 18.50 -12.44
N LEU A 261 14.83 18.69 -12.79
CA LEU A 261 14.34 18.66 -14.17
C LEU A 261 14.94 19.78 -15.02
N LYS A 262 15.14 20.98 -14.46
CA LYS A 262 15.83 22.08 -15.13
C LYS A 262 17.25 21.69 -15.55
N ARG A 263 18.02 21.01 -14.69
CA ARG A 263 19.35 20.49 -15.02
C ARG A 263 19.33 19.41 -16.11
N LYS A 264 18.17 18.80 -16.34
CA LYS A 264 17.93 17.83 -17.42
C LYS A 264 17.37 18.48 -18.70
N GLY A 265 17.29 19.81 -18.74
CA GLY A 265 16.84 20.60 -19.90
C GLY A 265 15.33 20.85 -19.98
N LEU A 266 14.58 20.54 -18.93
CA LEU A 266 13.15 20.82 -18.85
C LEU A 266 12.88 22.11 -18.07
N ASP A 267 12.21 23.08 -18.71
CA ASP A 267 11.91 24.39 -18.10
C ASP A 267 10.48 24.44 -17.57
N TYR A 268 10.33 24.22 -16.27
CA TYR A 268 9.04 24.25 -15.58
C TYR A 268 8.27 25.56 -15.79
N TRP A 269 8.99 26.70 -15.84
CA TRP A 269 8.37 28.02 -15.94
C TRP A 269 7.80 28.32 -17.34
N LYS A 270 8.25 27.57 -18.36
CA LYS A 270 7.67 27.62 -19.71
C LYS A 270 6.45 26.73 -19.89
N SER A 271 6.21 25.80 -18.97
CA SER A 271 5.02 24.96 -19.02
C SER A 271 3.79 25.77 -18.58
N PRO A 272 2.71 25.79 -19.39
CA PRO A 272 1.50 26.53 -19.04
C PRO A 272 0.83 25.93 -17.79
N ILE A 273 0.13 26.77 -17.04
CA ILE A 273 -0.75 26.32 -15.96
C ILE A 273 -2.01 25.75 -16.63
N PRO A 274 -2.41 24.49 -16.32
CA PRO A 274 -3.64 23.93 -16.85
C PRO A 274 -4.87 24.79 -16.49
N SER A 275 -5.83 24.97 -17.42
CA SER A 275 -6.97 25.89 -17.28
C SER A 275 -7.77 25.66 -16.00
N GLY A 276 -8.08 24.43 -15.65
CA GLY A 276 -8.82 24.07 -14.42
C GLY A 276 -8.08 24.35 -13.11
N MET A 277 -6.75 24.68 -13.16
CA MET A 277 -5.97 24.89 -11.93
C MET A 277 -6.19 26.27 -11.28
N TYR A 278 -6.69 27.26 -12.00
CA TYR A 278 -6.98 28.57 -11.40
C TYR A 278 -8.01 28.47 -10.27
N GLY A 279 -9.07 27.71 -10.47
CA GLY A 279 -10.06 27.45 -9.41
C GLY A 279 -9.49 26.65 -8.22
N VAL A 280 -8.63 25.68 -8.49
CA VAL A 280 -7.95 24.91 -7.43
C VAL A 280 -7.02 25.83 -6.62
N ILE A 281 -6.24 26.70 -7.27
CA ILE A 281 -5.36 27.67 -6.61
C ILE A 281 -6.17 28.61 -5.73
N MET A 282 -7.29 29.14 -6.22
CA MET A 282 -8.18 30.02 -5.44
C MET A 282 -8.68 29.32 -4.17
N ARG A 283 -9.03 28.04 -4.27
CA ARG A 283 -9.54 27.26 -3.12
C ARG A 283 -8.43 26.87 -2.14
N GLU A 284 -7.33 26.31 -2.63
CA GLU A 284 -6.26 25.71 -1.78
C GLU A 284 -5.33 26.78 -1.17
N ILE A 285 -5.07 27.87 -1.91
CA ILE A 285 -4.15 28.94 -1.47
C ILE A 285 -4.91 30.07 -0.80
N ALA A 286 -6.19 30.30 -1.19
CA ALA A 286 -7.07 31.34 -0.68
C ALA A 286 -6.38 32.73 -0.65
N PRO A 287 -5.87 33.24 -1.81
CA PRO A 287 -5.19 34.53 -1.87
C PRO A 287 -6.16 35.65 -1.42
N LYS A 288 -5.64 36.60 -0.65
CA LYS A 288 -6.47 37.67 -0.03
C LYS A 288 -6.95 38.71 -1.05
N ASN A 289 -6.23 38.86 -2.16
CA ASN A 289 -6.53 39.83 -3.20
C ASN A 289 -5.86 39.39 -4.52
N LYS A 290 -6.10 40.20 -5.58
CA LYS A 290 -5.56 39.94 -6.90
C LYS A 290 -4.01 39.96 -6.92
N ALA A 291 -3.38 40.83 -6.18
CA ALA A 291 -1.90 40.93 -6.15
C ALA A 291 -1.28 39.67 -5.53
N ASP A 292 -1.86 39.13 -4.47
CA ASP A 292 -1.44 37.86 -3.87
C ASP A 292 -1.61 36.69 -4.86
N PHE A 293 -2.72 36.68 -5.60
CA PHE A 293 -2.97 35.69 -6.62
C PHE A 293 -1.95 35.78 -7.76
N ASP A 294 -1.74 36.97 -8.31
CA ASP A 294 -0.76 37.21 -9.40
C ASP A 294 0.67 36.86 -8.96
N TYR A 295 1.02 37.18 -7.70
CA TYR A 295 2.28 36.77 -7.10
C TYR A 295 2.42 35.24 -7.04
N TYR A 296 1.37 34.56 -6.57
CA TYR A 296 1.36 33.10 -6.51
C TYR A 296 1.52 32.48 -7.90
N ILE A 297 0.74 32.91 -8.88
CA ILE A 297 0.80 32.42 -10.26
C ILE A 297 2.20 32.57 -10.87
N LYS A 298 2.89 33.65 -10.54
CA LYS A 298 4.24 33.92 -11.05
C LYS A 298 5.31 33.02 -10.40
N HIS A 299 5.12 32.57 -9.19
CA HIS A 299 6.15 31.89 -8.39
C HIS A 299 5.81 30.43 -8.03
N TYR A 300 4.66 29.97 -8.40
CA TYR A 300 4.15 28.64 -8.06
C TYR A 300 4.63 27.54 -9.02
#